data_e85b74f56838a72dddb148efb9633a29
#
_entry.id   e85b74f56838a72dddb148efb9633a29
#
_cell.length_a   1.000
_cell.length_b   1.000
_cell.length_c   1.000
_cell.angle_alpha   90.00
_cell.angle_beta   90.00
_cell.angle_gamma   90.00
#
_symmetry.space_group_name_H-M   'P 1'
#
loop_
_entity.id
_entity.type
_entity.pdbx_description
1 polymer ?
#
loop_
_entity_poly.entity_id
_entity_poly.type
_entity_poly.pdbx_seq_one_letter_code
_entity_poly.pdbx_strand_id
1 'polypeptide(L)'
;MSAMSANDSARPQSSSEEVPLLEIRDLEVSFRSHSGLVPAVRGVSLTVYPGQTVAIVGESGSGKSTTAHAIINLLPGTGQVTGGRILFAGQDLAEAPERDFVALRGRKIGLVPQDPMSNLNPVWKVGFQIEEALEANGIAKGKAAKVRAAELLEEAGLADAESRLGQYPHEFSGGMRQRALIAIGLSARPQLLIADEPTSALDVTVQRQILDHLDGLTNELGTAVLLITHDLGLAAERAEHLIVMSKGRVVEAGPALEILQRPRHPYTRKLVAAAPSLASQRRSSALARADIREHALEVVGEAEQHGEIGVEFGKATDDVVVATGLTKVFKIRHGLRKSTDFTAVDDVSFAVRRGTTTAIVGESGSGKSTVAQMVLGLLAPTSGNVVFDGKDVATLDRRETLAFRRRVQPIFQNPYGTLDPMYSIFRTVEEPLRTHKVGSKAEREARVRDLLDKVALPASVMRRFPNELSGGQRQRVAIARALALQPEMVVCDEAVSALDVLVQDQILTLLNDLQAELGLTYLFITHDLAVVRQIADDVLVMSAGAIVEKATTDEVFNSPREEYTRKLLDAIPGGSIRLGA
;
A
#
# COMPACT_ATOMS: atom_id res chain seq x y z
N MET A 1 6.47 52.58 52.04
CA MET A 1 7.61 52.69 51.12
C MET A 1 7.79 51.29 50.50
N SER A 2 7.67 50.96 49.33
CA SER A 2 7.54 51.59 48.02
C SER A 2 6.97 50.53 47.08
N ALA A 3 5.95 50.88 46.32
CA ALA A 3 5.29 50.03 45.33
C ALA A 3 6.25 49.88 44.13
N MET A 4 6.30 48.68 43.52
CA MET A 4 6.74 48.48 42.14
C MET A 4 5.65 47.78 41.38
N SER A 5 5.04 48.52 40.47
CA SER A 5 4.03 48.10 39.52
C SER A 5 4.69 47.20 38.48
N ALA A 6 4.17 45.98 38.28
CA ALA A 6 4.44 45.17 37.12
C ALA A 6 3.51 45.61 35.98
N ASN A 7 4.11 46.12 34.94
CA ASN A 7 3.44 46.55 33.71
C ASN A 7 3.11 45.30 32.86
N ASP A 8 1.85 44.92 32.90
CA ASP A 8 1.32 43.84 32.08
C ASP A 8 0.98 44.37 30.67
N SER A 9 1.97 44.36 29.82
CA SER A 9 1.78 44.73 28.41
C SER A 9 1.15 43.55 27.68
N ALA A 10 -0.17 43.46 27.76
CA ALA A 10 -0.96 42.64 26.85
C ALA A 10 -0.66 43.05 25.38
N ARG A 11 0.00 42.17 24.64
CA ARG A 11 0.06 42.29 23.18
C ARG A 11 -1.38 42.19 22.65
N PRO A 12 -1.82 43.10 21.77
CA PRO A 12 -3.09 42.94 21.11
C PRO A 12 -3.00 41.73 20.19
N GLN A 13 -3.81 40.70 20.43
CA GLN A 13 -4.13 39.68 19.43
C GLN A 13 -4.91 40.37 18.31
N SER A 14 -4.18 40.82 17.27
CA SER A 14 -4.81 41.20 16.02
C SER A 14 -5.25 39.88 15.35
N SER A 15 -6.51 39.53 15.49
CA SER A 15 -7.19 38.63 14.58
C SER A 15 -7.33 39.33 13.23
N SER A 16 -6.24 39.35 12.44
CA SER A 16 -6.38 39.48 11.00
C SER A 16 -7.11 38.23 10.56
N GLU A 17 -8.33 38.35 10.06
CA GLU A 17 -9.02 37.26 9.36
C GLU A 17 -8.11 36.83 8.22
N GLU A 18 -7.37 35.73 8.38
CA GLU A 18 -6.55 35.17 7.33
C GLU A 18 -7.48 34.78 6.17
N VAL A 19 -7.21 35.36 4.99
CA VAL A 19 -8.00 35.07 3.78
C VAL A 19 -7.65 33.68 3.30
N PRO A 20 -8.64 32.78 3.14
CA PRO A 20 -8.40 31.43 2.63
C PRO A 20 -7.75 31.45 1.24
N LEU A 21 -6.77 30.57 1.03
CA LEU A 21 -6.20 30.33 -0.29
C LEU A 21 -7.14 29.48 -1.16
N LEU A 22 -7.69 28.41 -0.56
CA LEU A 22 -8.71 27.57 -1.18
C LEU A 22 -9.91 27.46 -0.24
N GLU A 23 -11.10 27.70 -0.76
CA GLU A 23 -12.35 27.48 -0.04
C GLU A 23 -13.33 26.72 -0.92
N ILE A 24 -13.76 25.56 -0.47
CA ILE A 24 -14.80 24.76 -1.10
C ILE A 24 -16.07 24.85 -0.28
N ARG A 25 -17.20 25.15 -0.90
CA ARG A 25 -18.51 25.26 -0.26
C ARG A 25 -19.51 24.34 -0.96
N ASP A 26 -20.03 23.38 -0.21
CA ASP A 26 -21.08 22.43 -0.62
C ASP A 26 -20.85 21.77 -1.98
N LEU A 27 -19.60 21.41 -2.28
CA LEU A 27 -19.22 20.83 -3.57
C LEU A 27 -19.96 19.52 -3.84
N GLU A 28 -20.59 19.45 -5.00
CA GLU A 28 -21.20 18.23 -5.52
C GLU A 28 -20.56 17.82 -6.85
N VAL A 29 -20.19 16.54 -6.97
CA VAL A 29 -19.63 15.96 -8.19
C VAL A 29 -20.36 14.66 -8.51
N SER A 30 -20.79 14.52 -9.76
CA SER A 30 -21.48 13.31 -10.24
C SER A 30 -20.84 12.77 -11.52
N PHE A 31 -20.97 11.46 -11.71
CA PHE A 31 -20.55 10.76 -12.92
C PHE A 31 -21.77 10.23 -13.68
N ARG A 32 -21.77 10.35 -15.00
CA ARG A 32 -22.82 9.79 -15.83
C ARG A 32 -22.59 8.30 -16.05
N SER A 33 -23.55 7.48 -15.66
CA SER A 33 -23.58 6.03 -15.90
C SER A 33 -24.77 5.64 -16.78
N HIS A 34 -24.88 4.38 -17.17
CA HIS A 34 -26.04 3.86 -17.91
C HIS A 34 -27.36 4.00 -17.10
N SER A 35 -27.29 4.02 -15.79
CA SER A 35 -28.44 4.17 -14.87
C SER A 35 -28.74 5.61 -14.47
N GLY A 36 -28.02 6.61 -15.01
CA GLY A 36 -28.18 8.03 -14.67
C GLY A 36 -26.96 8.63 -14.00
N LEU A 37 -27.15 9.75 -13.32
CA LEU A 37 -26.09 10.44 -12.58
C LEU A 37 -25.84 9.73 -11.24
N VAL A 38 -24.59 9.37 -11.00
CA VAL A 38 -24.12 8.76 -9.75
C VAL A 38 -23.30 9.80 -8.98
N PRO A 39 -23.77 10.28 -7.81
CA PRO A 39 -23.07 11.26 -7.02
C PRO A 39 -21.86 10.64 -6.31
N ALA A 40 -20.66 11.18 -6.55
CA ALA A 40 -19.41 10.79 -5.90
C ALA A 40 -19.01 11.73 -4.76
N VAL A 41 -19.31 13.03 -4.89
CA VAL A 41 -19.12 14.05 -3.86
C VAL A 41 -20.48 14.71 -3.60
N ARG A 42 -20.82 14.90 -2.32
CA ARG A 42 -22.19 15.21 -1.87
C ARG A 42 -22.19 16.30 -0.81
N GLY A 43 -21.93 17.55 -1.19
CA GLY A 43 -21.91 18.69 -0.30
C GLY A 43 -20.64 18.72 0.57
N VAL A 44 -19.47 18.66 -0.04
CA VAL A 44 -18.18 18.78 0.65
C VAL A 44 -17.80 20.23 0.82
N SER A 45 -17.48 20.64 2.05
CA SER A 45 -16.96 21.96 2.37
C SER A 45 -15.62 21.81 3.10
N LEU A 46 -14.61 22.59 2.68
CA LEU A 46 -13.28 22.64 3.29
C LEU A 46 -12.58 23.97 3.02
N THR A 47 -11.59 24.28 3.83
CA THR A 47 -10.78 25.49 3.71
C THR A 47 -9.31 25.15 3.87
N VAL A 48 -8.44 25.79 3.06
CA VAL A 48 -6.98 25.70 3.16
C VAL A 48 -6.42 27.12 3.19
N TYR A 49 -5.59 27.41 4.18
CA TYR A 49 -4.92 28.70 4.30
C TYR A 49 -3.53 28.67 3.65
N PRO A 50 -2.94 29.85 3.31
CA PRO A 50 -1.59 29.91 2.78
C PRO A 50 -0.56 29.23 3.70
N GLY A 51 0.30 28.38 3.13
CA GLY A 51 1.32 27.62 3.87
C GLY A 51 0.80 26.48 4.75
N GLN A 52 -0.53 26.28 4.84
CA GLN A 52 -1.13 25.22 5.66
C GLN A 52 -1.10 23.86 4.97
N THR A 53 -0.84 22.81 5.76
CA THR A 53 -1.04 21.42 5.30
C THR A 53 -2.37 20.86 5.84
N VAL A 54 -3.28 20.54 4.93
CA VAL A 54 -4.59 19.93 5.21
C VAL A 54 -4.61 18.52 4.65
N ALA A 55 -4.93 17.52 5.47
CA ALA A 55 -5.07 16.13 5.01
C ALA A 55 -6.55 15.76 4.79
N ILE A 56 -6.82 15.02 3.72
CA ILE A 56 -8.10 14.35 3.48
C ILE A 56 -7.90 12.85 3.59
N VAL A 57 -8.61 12.21 4.51
CA VAL A 57 -8.54 10.76 4.75
C VAL A 57 -9.90 10.08 4.58
N GLY A 58 -9.90 8.77 4.36
CA GLY A 58 -11.11 7.96 4.23
C GLY A 58 -10.89 6.75 3.32
N GLU A 59 -11.89 5.87 3.22
CA GLU A 59 -11.85 4.67 2.37
C GLU A 59 -11.68 4.99 0.88
N SER A 60 -11.23 3.99 0.10
CA SER A 60 -11.28 4.04 -1.36
C SER A 60 -12.73 4.28 -1.84
N GLY A 61 -12.88 5.19 -2.79
CA GLY A 61 -14.21 5.60 -3.28
C GLY A 61 -14.99 6.54 -2.35
N SER A 62 -14.41 7.07 -1.26
CA SER A 62 -15.06 8.08 -0.41
C SER A 62 -15.15 9.47 -1.03
N GLY A 63 -14.52 9.70 -2.20
CA GLY A 63 -14.58 10.97 -2.94
C GLY A 63 -13.36 11.87 -2.79
N LYS A 64 -12.29 11.46 -2.11
CA LYS A 64 -11.06 12.25 -1.85
C LYS A 64 -10.40 12.77 -3.15
N SER A 65 -9.94 11.87 -3.99
CA SER A 65 -9.30 12.22 -5.28
C SER A 65 -10.27 12.93 -6.23
N THR A 66 -11.58 12.58 -6.17
CA THR A 66 -12.61 13.28 -6.94
C THR A 66 -12.72 14.74 -6.51
N THR A 67 -12.69 15.03 -5.21
CA THR A 67 -12.70 16.39 -4.67
C THR A 67 -11.45 17.16 -5.13
N ALA A 68 -10.27 16.54 -5.06
CA ALA A 68 -9.02 17.15 -5.51
C ALA A 68 -9.01 17.44 -7.01
N HIS A 69 -9.45 16.50 -7.84
CA HIS A 69 -9.53 16.69 -9.29
C HIS A 69 -10.59 17.72 -9.71
N ALA A 70 -11.65 17.91 -8.92
CA ALA A 70 -12.63 18.96 -9.15
C ALA A 70 -12.02 20.36 -9.00
N ILE A 71 -11.09 20.56 -8.04
CA ILE A 71 -10.41 21.85 -7.80
C ILE A 71 -9.70 22.35 -9.07
N ILE A 72 -9.11 21.42 -9.83
CA ILE A 72 -8.34 21.74 -11.05
C ILE A 72 -9.08 21.38 -12.35
N ASN A 73 -10.36 21.04 -12.26
CA ASN A 73 -11.21 20.63 -13.39
C ASN A 73 -10.58 19.50 -14.25
N LEU A 74 -10.03 18.46 -13.58
CA LEU A 74 -9.47 17.24 -14.20
C LEU A 74 -10.22 15.99 -13.77
N LEU A 75 -11.56 16.09 -13.68
CA LEU A 75 -12.40 14.94 -13.35
C LEU A 75 -12.31 13.87 -14.46
N PRO A 76 -12.09 12.60 -14.13
CA PRO A 76 -11.94 11.54 -15.11
C PRO A 76 -13.28 11.22 -15.80
N GLY A 77 -13.21 10.81 -17.07
CA GLY A 77 -14.32 10.27 -17.84
C GLY A 77 -15.51 11.23 -17.94
N THR A 78 -16.66 10.86 -17.36
CA THR A 78 -17.93 11.63 -17.42
C THR A 78 -18.18 12.48 -16.17
N GLY A 79 -17.16 12.65 -15.32
CA GLY A 79 -17.26 13.44 -14.09
C GLY A 79 -17.53 14.92 -14.37
N GLN A 80 -18.45 15.51 -13.61
CA GLN A 80 -18.76 16.94 -13.69
C GLN A 80 -19.13 17.49 -12.31
N VAL A 81 -18.78 18.75 -12.05
CA VAL A 81 -19.27 19.50 -10.89
C VAL A 81 -20.75 19.78 -11.13
N THR A 82 -21.60 19.34 -10.22
CA THR A 82 -23.07 19.47 -10.31
C THR A 82 -23.64 20.48 -9.33
N GLY A 83 -22.84 20.99 -8.40
CA GLY A 83 -23.25 22.00 -7.41
C GLY A 83 -22.09 22.45 -6.53
N GLY A 84 -22.34 23.49 -5.76
CA GLY A 84 -21.38 24.11 -4.84
C GLY A 84 -20.47 25.14 -5.52
N ARG A 85 -19.44 25.59 -4.76
CA ARG A 85 -18.45 26.57 -5.21
C ARG A 85 -17.04 26.14 -4.86
N ILE A 86 -16.09 26.54 -5.70
CA ILE A 86 -14.65 26.34 -5.47
C ILE A 86 -14.00 27.72 -5.63
N LEU A 87 -13.60 28.34 -4.54
CA LEU A 87 -12.91 29.62 -4.54
C LEU A 87 -11.42 29.43 -4.34
N PHE A 88 -10.61 29.92 -5.26
CA PHE A 88 -9.15 29.94 -5.15
C PHE A 88 -8.66 31.39 -5.16
N ALA A 89 -7.99 31.80 -4.08
CA ALA A 89 -7.59 33.19 -3.86
C ALA A 89 -8.76 34.19 -4.07
N GLY A 90 -9.98 33.81 -3.65
CA GLY A 90 -11.19 34.60 -3.80
C GLY A 90 -11.90 34.52 -5.16
N GLN A 91 -11.30 33.89 -6.18
CA GLN A 91 -11.90 33.68 -7.49
C GLN A 91 -12.72 32.38 -7.50
N ASP A 92 -13.98 32.43 -7.92
CA ASP A 92 -14.82 31.23 -8.09
C ASP A 92 -14.43 30.48 -9.38
N LEU A 93 -14.06 29.21 -9.22
CA LEU A 93 -13.63 28.31 -10.29
C LEU A 93 -14.75 27.40 -10.79
N ALA A 94 -15.88 27.26 -10.08
CA ALA A 94 -16.92 26.29 -10.42
C ALA A 94 -17.52 26.50 -11.81
N GLU A 95 -17.60 27.75 -12.27
CA GLU A 95 -18.09 28.15 -13.60
C GLU A 95 -17.00 28.75 -14.50
N ALA A 96 -15.70 28.63 -14.08
CA ALA A 96 -14.61 29.22 -14.83
C ALA A 96 -14.41 28.51 -16.19
N PRO A 97 -14.12 29.26 -17.26
CA PRO A 97 -13.81 28.65 -18.55
C PRO A 97 -12.45 27.92 -18.50
N GLU A 98 -12.26 26.93 -19.38
CA GLU A 98 -11.05 26.09 -19.42
C GLU A 98 -9.75 26.91 -19.51
N ARG A 99 -9.76 28.05 -20.20
CA ARG A 99 -8.58 28.95 -20.29
C ARG A 99 -8.08 29.42 -18.92
N ASP A 100 -8.97 29.60 -17.94
CA ASP A 100 -8.61 30.05 -16.60
C ASP A 100 -7.97 28.89 -15.82
N PHE A 101 -8.48 27.67 -15.99
CA PHE A 101 -7.83 26.47 -15.44
C PHE A 101 -6.45 26.20 -16.05
N VAL A 102 -6.26 26.42 -17.35
CA VAL A 102 -4.95 26.33 -18.00
C VAL A 102 -3.95 27.31 -17.37
N ALA A 103 -4.40 28.52 -17.00
CA ALA A 103 -3.54 29.52 -16.34
C ALA A 103 -3.23 29.18 -14.86
N LEU A 104 -4.06 28.36 -14.22
CA LEU A 104 -3.92 27.96 -12.82
C LEU A 104 -3.08 26.67 -12.66
N ARG A 105 -3.35 25.67 -13.52
CA ARG A 105 -2.67 24.36 -13.47
C ARG A 105 -1.17 24.51 -13.64
N GLY A 106 -0.41 23.88 -12.76
CA GLY A 106 1.05 23.95 -12.69
C GLY A 106 1.57 25.26 -12.09
N ARG A 107 1.06 26.41 -12.57
CA ARG A 107 1.59 27.73 -12.20
C ARG A 107 1.13 28.21 -10.82
N LYS A 108 -0.13 27.94 -10.44
CA LYS A 108 -0.72 28.34 -9.17
C LYS A 108 -1.08 27.14 -8.32
N ILE A 109 -1.53 26.07 -8.97
CA ILE A 109 -1.90 24.81 -8.33
C ILE A 109 -1.07 23.69 -8.96
N GLY A 110 -0.15 23.13 -8.19
CA GLY A 110 0.63 21.96 -8.56
C GLY A 110 -0.13 20.67 -8.24
N LEU A 111 0.18 19.59 -8.93
CA LEU A 111 -0.37 18.25 -8.68
C LEU A 111 0.75 17.22 -8.62
N VAL A 112 0.76 16.41 -7.57
CA VAL A 112 1.50 15.15 -7.48
C VAL A 112 0.46 14.03 -7.48
N PRO A 113 0.34 13.25 -8.58
CA PRO A 113 -0.68 12.23 -8.72
C PRO A 113 -0.30 10.93 -8.00
N GLN A 114 -1.31 10.06 -7.77
CA GLN A 114 -1.22 8.82 -6.99
C GLN A 114 -0.25 7.78 -7.57
N ASP A 115 -0.26 7.54 -8.88
CA ASP A 115 0.52 6.47 -9.51
C ASP A 115 1.63 7.01 -10.40
N PRO A 116 2.91 6.87 -9.99
CA PRO A 116 4.04 7.32 -10.80
C PRO A 116 4.25 6.48 -12.07
N MET A 117 3.67 5.29 -12.17
CA MET A 117 3.82 4.43 -13.34
C MET A 117 2.98 4.90 -14.53
N SER A 118 1.76 5.37 -14.26
CA SER A 118 0.82 5.83 -15.30
C SER A 118 0.91 7.32 -15.60
N ASN A 119 1.53 8.12 -14.71
CA ASN A 119 1.59 9.58 -14.87
C ASN A 119 2.88 10.12 -15.51
N LEU A 120 3.92 9.28 -15.67
CA LEU A 120 5.05 9.57 -16.53
C LEU A 120 4.89 8.82 -17.85
N ASN A 121 5.03 9.53 -18.98
CA ASN A 121 4.97 8.91 -20.29
C ASN A 121 6.17 7.96 -20.50
N PRO A 122 5.95 6.63 -20.67
CA PRO A 122 7.03 5.65 -20.69
C PRO A 122 7.94 5.72 -21.92
N VAL A 123 7.49 6.37 -23.00
CA VAL A 123 8.26 6.50 -24.25
C VAL A 123 9.01 7.82 -24.35
N TRP A 124 8.88 8.71 -23.36
CA TRP A 124 9.59 9.98 -23.29
C TRP A 124 10.61 9.97 -22.14
N LYS A 125 11.72 10.67 -22.37
CA LYS A 125 12.75 10.86 -21.34
C LYS A 125 12.21 11.69 -20.19
N VAL A 126 12.66 11.41 -18.98
CA VAL A 126 12.21 12.14 -17.78
C VAL A 126 12.54 13.64 -17.89
N GLY A 127 13.75 13.99 -18.35
CA GLY A 127 14.15 15.39 -18.54
C GLY A 127 13.20 16.13 -19.47
N PHE A 128 12.82 15.53 -20.60
CA PHE A 128 11.89 16.14 -21.55
C PHE A 128 10.52 16.45 -20.91
N GLN A 129 9.99 15.57 -20.07
CA GLN A 129 8.70 15.80 -19.41
C GLN A 129 8.74 16.95 -18.39
N ILE A 130 9.88 17.15 -17.72
CA ILE A 130 10.09 18.28 -16.82
C ILE A 130 10.28 19.57 -17.63
N GLU A 131 11.07 19.54 -18.70
CA GLU A 131 11.26 20.67 -19.62
C GLU A 131 9.93 21.13 -20.23
N GLU A 132 9.07 20.19 -20.64
CA GLU A 132 7.74 20.49 -21.17
C GLU A 132 6.85 21.19 -20.13
N ALA A 133 6.88 20.74 -18.87
CA ALA A 133 6.16 21.41 -17.79
C ALA A 133 6.65 22.85 -17.55
N LEU A 134 7.97 23.06 -17.60
CA LEU A 134 8.57 24.40 -17.48
C LEU A 134 8.19 25.32 -18.63
N GLU A 135 8.19 24.81 -19.87
CA GLU A 135 7.81 25.59 -21.05
C GLU A 135 6.32 25.92 -21.07
N ALA A 136 5.45 24.94 -20.74
CA ALA A 136 4.01 25.13 -20.67
C ALA A 136 3.62 26.20 -19.63
N ASN A 137 4.32 26.26 -18.50
CA ASN A 137 4.11 27.26 -17.45
C ASN A 137 4.84 28.60 -17.71
N GLY A 138 5.59 28.72 -18.79
CA GLY A 138 6.33 29.94 -19.15
C GLY A 138 7.51 30.26 -18.24
N ILE A 139 8.07 29.27 -17.54
CA ILE A 139 9.18 29.43 -16.59
C ILE A 139 10.53 29.46 -17.30
N ALA A 140 10.76 28.51 -18.22
CA ALA A 140 12.02 28.43 -18.97
C ALA A 140 11.78 27.73 -20.32
N LYS A 141 12.69 27.96 -21.29
CA LYS A 141 12.64 27.33 -22.63
C LYS A 141 14.03 26.88 -23.07
N GLY A 142 14.08 25.83 -23.90
CA GLY A 142 15.30 25.36 -24.54
C GLY A 142 16.41 25.01 -23.53
N LYS A 143 17.63 25.54 -23.70
CA LYS A 143 18.76 25.25 -22.81
C LYS A 143 18.49 25.63 -21.35
N ALA A 144 17.80 26.74 -21.09
CA ALA A 144 17.45 27.16 -19.73
C ALA A 144 16.47 26.18 -19.06
N ALA A 145 15.49 25.64 -19.81
CA ALA A 145 14.60 24.61 -19.30
C ALA A 145 15.36 23.33 -18.91
N LYS A 146 16.32 22.90 -19.73
CA LYS A 146 17.15 21.73 -19.43
C LYS A 146 17.99 21.89 -18.16
N VAL A 147 18.61 23.06 -17.97
CA VAL A 147 19.37 23.38 -16.73
C VAL A 147 18.42 23.36 -15.54
N ARG A 148 17.28 24.05 -15.65
CA ARG A 148 16.28 24.11 -14.57
C ARG A 148 15.68 22.75 -14.25
N ALA A 149 15.51 21.86 -15.26
CA ALA A 149 15.04 20.49 -15.06
C ALA A 149 16.03 19.65 -14.22
N ALA A 150 17.34 19.83 -14.41
CA ALA A 150 18.35 19.18 -13.56
C ALA A 150 18.28 19.71 -12.13
N GLU A 151 18.23 21.03 -11.94
CA GLU A 151 18.09 21.66 -10.63
C GLU A 151 16.84 21.15 -9.88
N LEU A 152 15.69 21.07 -10.56
CA LEU A 152 14.45 20.55 -9.97
C LEU A 152 14.55 19.08 -9.53
N LEU A 153 15.27 18.24 -10.27
CA LEU A 153 15.52 16.87 -9.86
C LEU A 153 16.47 16.83 -8.63
N GLU A 154 17.45 17.70 -8.55
CA GLU A 154 18.32 17.84 -7.37
C GLU A 154 17.53 18.36 -6.17
N GLU A 155 16.72 19.42 -6.37
CA GLU A 155 15.78 19.95 -5.38
C GLU A 155 14.80 18.88 -4.90
N ALA A 156 14.38 17.93 -5.76
CA ALA A 156 13.59 16.76 -5.41
C ALA A 156 14.42 15.61 -4.79
N GLY A 157 15.71 15.82 -4.50
CA GLY A 157 16.59 14.88 -3.81
C GLY A 157 17.11 13.74 -4.68
N LEU A 158 17.20 13.92 -6.00
CA LEU A 158 17.81 12.96 -6.92
C LEU A 158 19.29 13.28 -7.11
N ALA A 159 20.15 12.38 -6.67
CA ALA A 159 21.58 12.47 -6.96
C ALA A 159 21.86 12.29 -8.46
N ASP A 160 22.94 12.90 -8.97
CA ASP A 160 23.36 12.84 -10.38
C ASP A 160 22.27 13.26 -11.38
N ALA A 161 21.46 14.26 -11.02
CA ALA A 161 20.26 14.68 -11.75
C ALA A 161 20.51 14.95 -13.23
N GLU A 162 21.62 15.61 -13.58
CA GLU A 162 21.96 15.92 -14.98
C GLU A 162 22.10 14.65 -15.84
N SER A 163 22.72 13.60 -15.32
CA SER A 163 22.87 12.32 -16.01
C SER A 163 21.54 11.59 -16.20
N ARG A 164 20.59 11.81 -15.29
CA ARG A 164 19.29 11.15 -15.26
C ARG A 164 18.26 11.77 -16.21
N LEU A 165 18.43 13.03 -16.62
CA LEU A 165 17.55 13.67 -17.61
C LEU A 165 17.42 12.87 -18.90
N GLY A 166 18.49 12.12 -19.26
CA GLY A 166 18.52 11.27 -20.46
C GLY A 166 17.83 9.93 -20.35
N GLN A 167 17.41 9.52 -19.15
CA GLN A 167 16.81 8.23 -18.85
C GLN A 167 15.29 8.24 -19.07
N TYR A 168 14.75 7.02 -19.27
CA TYR A 168 13.30 6.81 -19.38
C TYR A 168 12.68 6.42 -18.04
N PRO A 169 11.36 6.59 -17.84
CA PRO A 169 10.71 6.23 -16.59
C PRO A 169 10.94 4.77 -16.14
N HIS A 170 11.05 3.82 -17.06
CA HIS A 170 11.30 2.42 -16.71
C HIS A 170 12.71 2.14 -16.17
N GLU A 171 13.66 3.07 -16.34
CA GLU A 171 15.01 3.01 -15.78
C GLU A 171 15.07 3.60 -14.36
N PHE A 172 13.98 4.24 -13.88
CA PHE A 172 13.86 4.81 -12.54
C PHE A 172 13.23 3.80 -11.58
N SER A 173 13.68 3.79 -10.32
CA SER A 173 12.95 3.13 -9.23
C SER A 173 11.62 3.84 -8.93
N GLY A 174 10.73 3.20 -8.16
CA GLY A 174 9.47 3.83 -7.73
C GLY A 174 9.68 5.20 -7.07
N GLY A 175 10.57 5.26 -6.09
CA GLY A 175 10.91 6.51 -5.39
C GLY A 175 11.54 7.57 -6.29
N MET A 176 12.36 7.19 -7.28
CA MET A 176 12.92 8.14 -8.25
C MET A 176 11.84 8.72 -9.17
N ARG A 177 10.87 7.90 -9.61
CA ARG A 177 9.73 8.39 -10.41
C ARG A 177 8.87 9.36 -9.61
N GLN A 178 8.64 9.06 -8.33
CA GLN A 178 7.87 9.93 -7.46
C GLN A 178 8.57 11.28 -7.25
N ARG A 179 9.89 11.28 -7.04
CA ARG A 179 10.68 12.51 -6.96
C ARG A 179 10.61 13.33 -8.26
N ALA A 180 10.60 12.67 -9.42
CA ALA A 180 10.40 13.36 -10.71
C ALA A 180 9.02 14.00 -10.82
N LEU A 181 7.95 13.34 -10.34
CA LEU A 181 6.59 13.91 -10.31
C LEU A 181 6.49 15.08 -9.32
N ILE A 182 7.17 15.02 -8.17
CA ILE A 182 7.27 16.13 -7.22
C ILE A 182 8.00 17.31 -7.88
N ALA A 183 9.12 17.06 -8.59
CA ALA A 183 9.84 18.08 -9.35
C ALA A 183 8.93 18.76 -10.39
N ILE A 184 8.10 17.99 -11.10
CA ILE A 184 7.11 18.54 -12.04
C ILE A 184 6.05 19.37 -11.31
N GLY A 185 5.46 18.83 -10.22
CA GLY A 185 4.40 19.48 -9.44
C GLY A 185 4.83 20.80 -8.80
N LEU A 186 6.10 20.93 -8.40
CA LEU A 186 6.68 22.12 -7.79
C LEU A 186 7.44 23.02 -8.79
N SER A 187 7.55 22.64 -10.06
CA SER A 187 8.38 23.29 -11.08
C SER A 187 8.14 24.78 -11.24
N ALA A 188 6.90 25.25 -11.07
CA ALA A 188 6.51 26.64 -11.16
C ALA A 188 6.32 27.34 -9.80
N ARG A 189 6.73 26.72 -8.70
CA ARG A 189 6.54 27.22 -7.32
C ARG A 189 5.09 27.61 -7.03
N PRO A 190 4.16 26.64 -7.07
CA PRO A 190 2.74 26.90 -6.91
C PRO A 190 2.39 27.40 -5.51
N GLN A 191 1.24 28.07 -5.37
CA GLN A 191 0.70 28.49 -4.08
C GLN A 191 0.02 27.32 -3.33
N LEU A 192 -0.55 26.38 -4.07
CA LEU A 192 -1.18 25.17 -3.55
C LEU A 192 -0.59 23.94 -4.26
N LEU A 193 -0.19 22.93 -3.50
CA LEU A 193 0.16 21.61 -4.00
C LEU A 193 -0.93 20.62 -3.59
N ILE A 194 -1.53 19.96 -4.56
CA ILE A 194 -2.40 18.80 -4.35
C ILE A 194 -1.52 17.56 -4.45
N ALA A 195 -1.40 16.81 -3.36
CA ALA A 195 -0.64 15.58 -3.28
C ALA A 195 -1.60 14.41 -3.06
N ASP A 196 -1.95 13.70 -4.15
CA ASP A 196 -2.89 12.57 -4.10
C ASP A 196 -2.13 11.26 -3.88
N GLU A 197 -2.13 10.77 -2.65
CA GLU A 197 -1.41 9.57 -2.19
C GLU A 197 0.06 9.51 -2.69
N PRO A 198 0.86 10.54 -2.41
CA PRO A 198 2.15 10.74 -3.08
C PRO A 198 3.20 9.65 -2.80
N THR A 199 2.91 8.69 -1.94
CA THR A 199 3.88 7.66 -1.52
C THR A 199 3.27 6.26 -1.39
N SER A 200 2.04 6.04 -1.86
CA SER A 200 1.26 4.79 -1.66
C SER A 200 1.89 3.50 -2.23
N ALA A 201 2.83 3.61 -3.16
CA ALA A 201 3.51 2.46 -3.79
C ALA A 201 4.97 2.30 -3.35
N LEU A 202 5.38 2.94 -2.25
CA LEU A 202 6.76 2.99 -1.79
C LEU A 202 6.92 2.29 -0.44
N ASP A 203 8.12 1.77 -0.18
CA ASP A 203 8.46 1.28 1.16
C ASP A 203 8.59 2.42 2.17
N VAL A 204 8.44 2.09 3.45
CA VAL A 204 8.32 3.08 4.54
C VAL A 204 9.52 4.02 4.67
N THR A 205 10.73 3.55 4.36
CA THR A 205 11.95 4.38 4.46
C THR A 205 12.02 5.39 3.32
N VAL A 206 11.74 4.96 2.09
CA VAL A 206 11.67 5.84 0.91
C VAL A 206 10.49 6.80 1.04
N GLN A 207 9.34 6.33 1.53
CA GLN A 207 8.17 7.16 1.82
C GLN A 207 8.53 8.30 2.77
N ARG A 208 9.15 7.99 3.91
CA ARG A 208 9.57 9.02 4.88
C ARG A 208 10.52 10.04 4.27
N GLN A 209 11.57 9.57 3.58
CA GLN A 209 12.54 10.48 2.94
C GLN A 209 11.90 11.42 1.92
N ILE A 210 10.94 10.93 1.12
CA ILE A 210 10.24 11.73 0.13
C ILE A 210 9.34 12.77 0.81
N LEU A 211 8.64 12.38 1.86
CA LEU A 211 7.74 13.29 2.58
C LEU A 211 8.51 14.34 3.38
N ASP A 212 9.60 13.97 4.07
CA ASP A 212 10.46 14.92 4.76
C ASP A 212 11.02 15.97 3.78
N HIS A 213 11.38 15.50 2.59
CA HIS A 213 11.89 16.38 1.53
C HIS A 213 10.78 17.28 0.96
N LEU A 214 9.60 16.73 0.73
CA LEU A 214 8.42 17.48 0.27
C LEU A 214 8.04 18.58 1.27
N ASP A 215 8.00 18.26 2.57
CA ASP A 215 7.72 19.23 3.63
C ASP A 215 8.77 20.33 3.66
N GLY A 216 10.06 19.98 3.56
CA GLY A 216 11.13 20.95 3.47
C GLY A 216 10.92 21.95 2.33
N LEU A 217 10.65 21.44 1.11
CA LEU A 217 10.40 22.26 -0.07
C LEU A 217 9.15 23.13 0.05
N THR A 218 8.03 22.57 0.51
CA THR A 218 6.76 23.32 0.61
C THR A 218 6.84 24.40 1.69
N ASN A 219 7.52 24.13 2.81
CA ASN A 219 7.77 25.12 3.86
C ASN A 219 8.68 26.27 3.38
N GLU A 220 9.78 25.94 2.66
CA GLU A 220 10.69 26.95 2.09
C GLU A 220 9.97 27.83 1.06
N LEU A 221 9.10 27.26 0.24
CA LEU A 221 8.33 27.97 -0.78
C LEU A 221 7.08 28.67 -0.24
N GLY A 222 6.65 28.40 1.00
CA GLY A 222 5.38 28.87 1.55
C GLY A 222 4.16 28.28 0.83
N THR A 223 4.31 27.11 0.22
CA THR A 223 3.27 26.42 -0.54
C THR A 223 2.30 25.71 0.40
N ALA A 224 1.00 25.98 0.30
CA ALA A 224 -0.02 25.19 1.00
C ALA A 224 -0.13 23.79 0.41
N VAL A 225 -0.45 22.78 1.23
CA VAL A 225 -0.54 21.38 0.80
C VAL A 225 -1.92 20.82 1.09
N LEU A 226 -2.58 20.27 0.07
CA LEU A 226 -3.75 19.41 0.21
C LEU A 226 -3.30 17.97 0.04
N LEU A 227 -3.07 17.28 1.15
CA LEU A 227 -2.57 15.91 1.20
C LEU A 227 -3.73 14.92 1.22
N ILE A 228 -3.85 14.08 0.22
CA ILE A 228 -4.79 12.96 0.24
C ILE A 228 -4.01 11.70 0.61
N THR A 229 -4.49 11.00 1.63
CA THR A 229 -3.87 9.75 2.07
C THR A 229 -4.92 8.83 2.70
N HIS A 230 -4.63 7.54 2.71
CA HIS A 230 -5.36 6.57 3.53
C HIS A 230 -4.58 6.23 4.82
N ASP A 231 -3.34 6.71 4.97
CA ASP A 231 -2.51 6.49 6.15
C ASP A 231 -2.76 7.58 7.21
N LEU A 232 -3.37 7.14 8.33
CA LEU A 232 -3.68 8.05 9.46
C LEU A 232 -2.43 8.47 10.23
N GLY A 233 -1.41 7.62 10.30
CA GLY A 233 -0.14 7.95 10.92
C GLY A 233 0.55 9.09 10.18
N LEU A 234 0.56 9.00 8.85
CA LEU A 234 1.07 10.05 7.99
C LEU A 234 0.29 11.36 8.15
N ALA A 235 -1.06 11.29 8.16
CA ALA A 235 -1.89 12.46 8.38
C ALA A 235 -1.64 13.11 9.75
N ALA A 236 -1.40 12.29 10.79
CA ALA A 236 -1.09 12.76 12.15
C ALA A 236 0.26 13.49 12.24
N GLU A 237 1.27 13.05 11.48
CA GLU A 237 2.61 13.64 11.48
C GLU A 237 2.72 14.92 10.65
N ARG A 238 1.97 14.99 9.52
CA ARG A 238 2.21 16.00 8.48
C ARG A 238 1.13 17.06 8.38
N ALA A 239 -0.08 16.80 8.84
CA ALA A 239 -1.19 17.72 8.67
C ALA A 239 -1.53 18.48 9.94
N GLU A 240 -1.76 19.78 9.81
CA GLU A 240 -2.33 20.61 10.89
C GLU A 240 -3.83 20.37 11.03
N HIS A 241 -4.52 20.17 9.91
CA HIS A 241 -5.96 19.99 9.84
C HIS A 241 -6.32 18.72 9.10
N LEU A 242 -7.26 17.96 9.64
CA LEU A 242 -7.73 16.69 9.10
C LEU A 242 -9.19 16.78 8.68
N ILE A 243 -9.47 16.23 7.50
CA ILE A 243 -10.83 16.09 6.96
C ILE A 243 -11.07 14.61 6.73
N VAL A 244 -12.05 14.04 7.40
CA VAL A 244 -12.44 12.64 7.27
C VAL A 244 -13.63 12.54 6.32
N MET A 245 -13.47 11.80 5.23
CA MET A 245 -14.51 11.60 4.21
C MET A 245 -15.05 10.18 4.22
N SER A 246 -16.37 10.06 4.12
CA SER A 246 -17.07 8.79 3.93
C SER A 246 -18.26 8.97 2.98
N LYS A 247 -18.38 8.07 1.99
CA LYS A 247 -19.51 8.04 1.02
C LYS A 247 -19.81 9.39 0.37
N GLY A 248 -18.76 10.12 0.01
CA GLY A 248 -18.86 11.41 -0.67
C GLY A 248 -19.13 12.61 0.25
N ARG A 249 -19.09 12.45 1.57
CA ARG A 249 -19.36 13.53 2.55
C ARG A 249 -18.20 13.69 3.52
N VAL A 250 -18.00 14.91 4.01
CA VAL A 250 -17.18 15.15 5.20
C VAL A 250 -17.99 14.70 6.42
N VAL A 251 -17.41 13.81 7.22
CA VAL A 251 -18.05 13.28 8.44
C VAL A 251 -17.45 13.86 9.71
N GLU A 252 -16.18 14.27 9.65
CA GLU A 252 -15.48 14.95 10.75
C GLU A 252 -14.37 15.82 10.17
N ALA A 253 -14.14 17.02 10.74
CA ALA A 253 -13.05 17.91 10.37
C ALA A 253 -12.58 18.71 11.60
N GLY A 254 -11.28 19.01 11.68
CA GLY A 254 -10.65 19.75 12.77
C GLY A 254 -9.15 19.54 12.86
N PRO A 255 -8.50 19.97 13.96
CA PRO A 255 -7.08 19.74 14.18
C PRO A 255 -6.73 18.24 14.09
N ALA A 256 -5.71 17.88 13.32
CA ALA A 256 -5.43 16.48 12.98
C ALA A 256 -5.21 15.60 14.22
N LEU A 257 -4.38 16.03 15.15
CA LEU A 257 -4.11 15.27 16.38
C LEU A 257 -5.35 15.13 17.27
N GLU A 258 -6.22 16.17 17.37
CA GLU A 258 -7.45 16.10 18.18
C GLU A 258 -8.39 15.02 17.63
N ILE A 259 -8.64 15.03 16.31
CA ILE A 259 -9.51 14.04 15.67
C ILE A 259 -8.96 12.63 15.82
N LEU A 260 -7.65 12.44 15.62
CA LEU A 260 -7.05 11.10 15.66
C LEU A 260 -6.90 10.55 17.08
N GLN A 261 -6.73 11.41 18.08
CA GLN A 261 -6.68 10.99 19.48
C GLN A 261 -8.08 10.85 20.10
N ARG A 262 -9.05 11.70 19.72
CA ARG A 262 -10.40 11.76 20.30
C ARG A 262 -11.47 11.81 19.21
N PRO A 263 -11.58 10.78 18.35
CA PRO A 263 -12.57 10.76 17.28
C PRO A 263 -14.00 10.78 17.83
N ARG A 264 -14.86 11.64 17.28
CA ARG A 264 -16.25 11.80 17.71
C ARG A 264 -17.21 11.00 16.83
N HIS A 265 -17.01 11.05 15.52
CA HIS A 265 -17.88 10.37 14.57
C HIS A 265 -17.67 8.84 14.59
N PRO A 266 -18.72 8.00 14.55
CA PRO A 266 -18.58 6.53 14.60
C PRO A 266 -17.69 5.95 13.49
N TYR A 267 -17.71 6.54 12.29
CA TYR A 267 -16.86 6.14 11.19
C TYR A 267 -15.37 6.44 11.48
N THR A 268 -15.07 7.64 12.00
CA THR A 268 -13.69 8.02 12.36
C THR A 268 -13.15 7.11 13.47
N ARG A 269 -13.98 6.76 14.45
CA ARG A 269 -13.61 5.78 15.50
C ARG A 269 -13.23 4.43 14.91
N LYS A 270 -14.03 3.92 13.95
CA LYS A 270 -13.72 2.67 13.25
C LYS A 270 -12.42 2.77 12.44
N LEU A 271 -12.23 3.89 11.74
CA LEU A 271 -11.05 4.13 10.93
C LEU A 271 -9.78 4.17 11.79
N VAL A 272 -9.83 4.89 12.93
CA VAL A 272 -8.72 4.97 13.89
C VAL A 272 -8.43 3.62 14.55
N ALA A 273 -9.48 2.89 14.95
CA ALA A 273 -9.34 1.57 15.57
C ALA A 273 -8.75 0.51 14.60
N ALA A 274 -9.00 0.65 13.30
CA ALA A 274 -8.49 -0.25 12.26
C ALA A 274 -7.06 0.11 11.80
N ALA A 275 -6.60 1.33 12.09
CA ALA A 275 -5.29 1.79 11.64
C ALA A 275 -4.16 0.95 12.25
N PRO A 276 -3.29 0.35 11.43
CA PRO A 276 -2.10 -0.31 11.92
C PRO A 276 -1.20 0.70 12.66
N SER A 277 -0.81 0.39 13.87
CA SER A 277 0.08 1.23 14.66
C SER A 277 1.09 0.38 15.42
N LEU A 278 2.20 0.98 15.83
CA LEU A 278 3.18 0.31 16.71
C LEU A 278 2.58 -0.05 18.09
N ALA A 279 1.50 0.61 18.49
CA ALA A 279 0.76 0.28 19.71
C ALA A 279 -0.26 -0.85 19.51
N SER A 280 -0.51 -1.28 18.27
CA SER A 280 -1.43 -2.38 17.99
C SER A 280 -0.96 -3.65 18.69
N GLN A 281 -1.87 -4.28 19.43
CA GLN A 281 -1.58 -5.59 20.04
C GLN A 281 -1.93 -6.69 19.05
N ARG A 282 -1.24 -7.80 19.20
CA ARG A 282 -1.51 -9.00 18.42
C ARG A 282 -2.93 -9.50 18.69
N ARG A 283 -3.64 -9.88 17.63
CA ARG A 283 -5.07 -10.25 17.69
C ARG A 283 -5.34 -11.59 18.36
N SER A 284 -4.36 -12.51 18.37
CA SER A 284 -4.48 -13.82 19.02
C SER A 284 -3.68 -13.90 20.31
N SER A 285 -4.27 -14.45 21.38
CA SER A 285 -3.56 -14.73 22.64
C SER A 285 -2.52 -15.84 22.46
N ALA A 286 -1.54 -15.91 23.36
CA ALA A 286 -0.53 -16.98 23.34
C ALA A 286 -1.17 -18.38 23.48
N LEU A 287 -2.26 -18.50 24.27
CA LEU A 287 -3.03 -19.74 24.42
C LEU A 287 -3.72 -20.12 23.11
N ALA A 288 -4.43 -19.20 22.46
CA ALA A 288 -5.08 -19.46 21.16
C ALA A 288 -4.08 -19.89 20.08
N ARG A 289 -2.83 -19.40 20.13
CA ARG A 289 -1.75 -19.83 19.22
C ARG A 289 -1.25 -21.24 19.48
N ALA A 290 -1.18 -21.66 20.75
CA ALA A 290 -0.84 -23.03 21.10
C ALA A 290 -1.92 -24.01 20.59
N ASP A 291 -3.19 -23.66 20.77
CA ASP A 291 -4.34 -24.44 20.27
C ASP A 291 -4.34 -24.52 18.73
N ILE A 292 -4.04 -23.42 18.01
CA ILE A 292 -3.92 -23.40 16.55
C ILE A 292 -2.82 -24.36 16.08
N ARG A 293 -1.67 -24.36 16.77
CA ARG A 293 -0.55 -25.21 16.42
C ARG A 293 -0.86 -26.70 16.66
N GLU A 294 -1.50 -27.02 17.77
CA GLU A 294 -1.95 -28.38 18.08
C GLU A 294 -2.96 -28.86 17.02
N HIS A 295 -3.95 -28.04 16.70
CA HIS A 295 -4.91 -28.32 15.64
C HIS A 295 -4.27 -28.51 14.26
N ALA A 296 -3.25 -27.69 13.91
CA ALA A 296 -2.53 -27.83 12.64
C ALA A 296 -1.80 -29.19 12.54
N LEU A 297 -1.26 -29.70 13.65
CA LEU A 297 -0.64 -31.03 13.69
C LEU A 297 -1.67 -32.15 13.58
N GLU A 298 -2.85 -32.01 14.20
CA GLU A 298 -3.95 -32.98 14.11
C GLU A 298 -4.48 -33.09 12.68
N VAL A 299 -4.76 -31.95 12.01
CA VAL A 299 -5.26 -31.90 10.63
C VAL A 299 -4.34 -32.62 9.65
N VAL A 300 -3.01 -32.44 9.81
CA VAL A 300 -2.02 -33.15 8.97
C VAL A 300 -2.01 -34.63 9.28
N GLY A 301 -2.06 -35.03 10.55
CA GLY A 301 -2.09 -36.44 10.97
C GLY A 301 -3.34 -37.16 10.44
N GLU A 302 -4.51 -36.52 10.43
CA GLU A 302 -5.74 -37.07 9.86
C GLU A 302 -5.66 -37.22 8.34
N ALA A 303 -5.14 -36.22 7.62
CA ALA A 303 -4.97 -36.25 6.17
C ALA A 303 -4.00 -37.36 5.70
N GLU A 304 -2.95 -37.63 6.48
CA GLU A 304 -2.03 -38.74 6.24
C GLU A 304 -2.69 -40.11 6.45
N GLN A 305 -3.51 -40.27 7.51
CA GLN A 305 -4.21 -41.52 7.82
C GLN A 305 -5.29 -41.89 6.78
N HIS A 306 -5.96 -40.89 6.20
CA HIS A 306 -7.01 -41.13 5.18
C HIS A 306 -6.48 -41.27 3.75
N GLY A 307 -5.15 -41.20 3.54
CA GLY A 307 -4.52 -41.36 2.21
C GLY A 307 -4.94 -40.31 1.17
N GLU A 308 -5.51 -39.19 1.63
CA GLU A 308 -5.95 -38.10 0.76
C GLU A 308 -4.78 -37.39 0.06
N ILE A 309 -3.59 -37.45 0.68
CA ILE A 309 -2.33 -36.99 0.13
C ILE A 309 -1.66 -38.19 -0.53
N GLY A 310 -1.93 -38.45 -1.80
CA GLY A 310 -1.43 -39.62 -2.56
C GLY A 310 0.09 -39.72 -2.76
N VAL A 311 0.90 -39.03 -1.94
CA VAL A 311 2.36 -39.05 -1.88
C VAL A 311 2.79 -38.80 -0.45
N GLU A 312 3.56 -39.71 0.17
CA GLU A 312 4.18 -39.51 1.47
C GLU A 312 5.33 -38.49 1.37
N PHE A 313 5.20 -37.36 2.05
CA PHE A 313 6.26 -36.34 2.20
C PHE A 313 7.14 -36.54 3.43
N GLY A 314 7.16 -37.68 4.06
CA GLY A 314 7.85 -37.94 5.34
C GLY A 314 6.95 -37.67 6.54
N LYS A 315 7.49 -37.85 7.77
CA LYS A 315 6.73 -37.51 8.99
C LYS A 315 6.57 -36.01 9.11
N ALA A 316 5.34 -35.55 9.42
CA ALA A 316 5.08 -34.16 9.76
C ALA A 316 6.09 -33.66 10.82
N THR A 317 6.87 -32.66 10.47
CA THR A 317 7.83 -32.03 11.37
C THR A 317 7.20 -30.75 11.96
N ASP A 318 7.75 -30.30 13.07
CA ASP A 318 7.35 -29.05 13.69
C ASP A 318 7.60 -27.86 12.76
N ASP A 319 8.68 -27.91 11.98
CA ASP A 319 9.00 -26.98 10.90
C ASP A 319 8.49 -27.50 9.56
N VAL A 320 7.47 -26.84 9.00
CA VAL A 320 6.88 -27.23 7.71
C VAL A 320 7.77 -26.88 6.53
N VAL A 321 8.52 -25.78 6.64
CA VAL A 321 9.52 -25.36 5.66
C VAL A 321 10.86 -25.09 6.36
N VAL A 322 11.92 -25.63 5.79
CA VAL A 322 13.31 -25.31 6.18
C VAL A 322 14.06 -24.85 4.94
N ALA A 323 14.50 -23.61 4.94
CA ALA A 323 15.35 -23.01 3.92
C ALA A 323 16.79 -22.93 4.42
N THR A 324 17.76 -23.40 3.63
CA THR A 324 19.17 -23.44 4.04
C THR A 324 20.06 -22.87 2.95
N GLY A 325 20.82 -21.82 3.28
CA GLY A 325 21.83 -21.24 2.41
C GLY A 325 21.30 -20.74 1.05
N LEU A 326 20.04 -20.26 1.01
CA LEU A 326 19.41 -19.84 -0.24
C LEU A 326 20.14 -18.67 -0.85
N THR A 327 20.64 -18.87 -2.08
CA THR A 327 21.27 -17.84 -2.88
C THR A 327 20.63 -17.79 -4.26
N LYS A 328 20.32 -16.59 -4.76
CA LYS A 328 19.82 -16.38 -6.10
C LYS A 328 20.57 -15.27 -6.81
N VAL A 329 21.24 -15.65 -7.90
CA VAL A 329 21.96 -14.74 -8.80
C VAL A 329 21.23 -14.66 -10.14
N PHE A 330 20.90 -13.45 -10.57
CA PHE A 330 20.35 -13.17 -11.89
C PHE A 330 21.42 -12.58 -12.80
N LYS A 331 21.45 -13.04 -14.05
CA LYS A 331 22.33 -12.45 -15.08
C LYS A 331 21.60 -11.34 -15.83
N ILE A 332 21.99 -10.10 -15.57
CA ILE A 332 21.45 -8.91 -16.24
C ILE A 332 22.29 -8.66 -17.51
N ARG A 333 21.65 -8.72 -18.67
CA ARG A 333 22.31 -8.47 -19.96
C ARG A 333 22.30 -6.97 -20.28
N HIS A 334 23.48 -6.40 -20.48
CA HIS A 334 23.68 -5.04 -20.98
C HIS A 334 24.09 -5.09 -22.46
N GLY A 335 23.09 -5.09 -23.36
CA GLY A 335 23.32 -5.22 -24.80
C GLY A 335 23.76 -6.62 -25.23
N LEU A 336 24.45 -6.71 -26.39
CA LEU A 336 24.77 -8.01 -27.05
C LEU A 336 25.93 -8.79 -26.41
N ARG A 337 26.79 -8.17 -25.59
CA ARG A 337 28.05 -8.78 -25.15
C ARG A 337 28.44 -8.60 -23.68
N LYS A 338 27.70 -7.82 -22.89
CA LYS A 338 27.99 -7.61 -21.45
C LYS A 338 26.86 -8.15 -20.61
N SER A 339 27.15 -8.94 -19.60
CA SER A 339 26.24 -9.32 -18.53
C SER A 339 26.89 -9.02 -17.20
N THR A 340 26.11 -8.53 -16.24
CA THR A 340 26.51 -8.40 -14.84
C THR A 340 25.67 -9.35 -14.01
N ASP A 341 26.30 -9.97 -13.04
CA ASP A 341 25.61 -10.81 -12.08
C ASP A 341 25.00 -9.92 -11.00
N PHE A 342 23.71 -10.12 -10.71
CA PHE A 342 22.97 -9.45 -9.66
C PHE A 342 22.51 -10.49 -8.64
N THR A 343 23.06 -10.42 -7.43
CA THR A 343 22.67 -11.30 -6.32
C THR A 343 21.44 -10.72 -5.66
N ALA A 344 20.29 -11.35 -5.89
CA ALA A 344 19.00 -10.91 -5.32
C ALA A 344 18.74 -11.52 -3.93
N VAL A 345 19.30 -12.69 -3.64
CA VAL A 345 19.24 -13.37 -2.34
C VAL A 345 20.63 -13.96 -2.07
N ASP A 346 21.15 -13.75 -0.89
CA ASP A 346 22.51 -14.14 -0.49
C ASP A 346 22.48 -14.86 0.87
N ASP A 347 22.80 -16.17 0.86
CA ASP A 347 22.93 -17.06 2.03
C ASP A 347 21.77 -16.98 3.05
N VAL A 348 20.51 -16.98 2.58
CA VAL A 348 19.33 -16.88 3.44
C VAL A 348 18.95 -18.24 4.02
N SER A 349 18.85 -18.32 5.37
CA SER A 349 18.47 -19.52 6.11
C SER A 349 17.39 -19.23 7.15
N PHE A 350 16.27 -19.98 7.11
CA PHE A 350 15.19 -19.87 8.07
C PHE A 350 14.32 -21.13 8.11
N ALA A 351 13.47 -21.21 9.13
CA ALA A 351 12.43 -22.23 9.22
C ALA A 351 11.07 -21.58 9.48
N VAL A 352 10.00 -22.22 9.01
CA VAL A 352 8.61 -21.82 9.23
C VAL A 352 7.94 -22.91 10.05
N ARG A 353 7.51 -22.57 11.26
CA ARG A 353 6.84 -23.50 12.18
C ARG A 353 5.39 -23.71 11.77
N ARG A 354 4.92 -24.94 11.86
CA ARG A 354 3.55 -25.33 11.54
C ARG A 354 2.53 -24.59 12.43
N GLY A 355 1.43 -24.14 11.84
CA GLY A 355 0.36 -23.40 12.52
C GLY A 355 0.75 -21.99 12.98
N THR A 356 1.92 -21.47 12.56
CA THR A 356 2.38 -20.11 12.90
C THR A 356 2.44 -19.21 11.67
N THR A 357 2.59 -17.92 11.92
CA THR A 357 2.86 -16.91 10.89
C THR A 357 4.29 -16.42 10.99
N THR A 358 5.12 -16.71 10.00
CA THR A 358 6.46 -16.13 9.84
C THR A 358 6.39 -14.99 8.85
N ALA A 359 6.76 -13.77 9.28
CA ALA A 359 6.80 -12.61 8.39
C ALA A 359 8.21 -12.39 7.84
N ILE A 360 8.28 -12.02 6.54
CA ILE A 360 9.51 -11.50 5.90
C ILE A 360 9.29 -10.03 5.62
N VAL A 361 10.12 -9.15 6.19
CA VAL A 361 10.01 -7.69 6.06
C VAL A 361 11.30 -7.07 5.53
N GLY A 362 11.22 -5.87 4.98
CA GLY A 362 12.35 -5.11 4.47
C GLY A 362 11.93 -4.19 3.32
N GLU A 363 12.85 -3.37 2.84
CA GLU A 363 12.63 -2.44 1.74
C GLU A 363 12.30 -3.14 0.41
N SER A 364 11.74 -2.39 -0.54
CA SER A 364 11.54 -2.88 -1.91
C SER A 364 12.88 -3.27 -2.54
N GLY A 365 12.92 -4.44 -3.19
CA GLY A 365 14.17 -4.97 -3.76
C GLY A 365 15.09 -5.70 -2.78
N SER A 366 14.74 -5.86 -1.49
CA SER A 366 15.55 -6.61 -0.52
C SER A 366 15.56 -8.13 -0.73
N GLY A 367 14.83 -8.67 -1.72
CA GLY A 367 14.82 -10.09 -2.07
C GLY A 367 13.63 -10.89 -1.56
N LYS A 368 12.68 -10.30 -0.81
CA LYS A 368 11.53 -10.99 -0.18
C LYS A 368 10.70 -11.85 -1.14
N SER A 369 10.21 -11.25 -2.22
CA SER A 369 9.40 -11.98 -3.22
C SER A 369 10.21 -13.03 -3.96
N THR A 370 11.55 -12.86 -4.08
CA THR A 370 12.44 -13.87 -4.64
C THR A 370 12.52 -15.09 -3.71
N VAL A 371 12.62 -14.86 -2.39
CA VAL A 371 12.55 -15.94 -1.39
C VAL A 371 11.21 -16.66 -1.45
N ALA A 372 10.09 -15.92 -1.53
CA ALA A 372 8.76 -16.50 -1.67
C ALA A 372 8.65 -17.42 -2.90
N GLN A 373 9.14 -16.95 -4.06
CA GLN A 373 9.12 -17.74 -5.28
C GLN A 373 9.97 -19.03 -5.19
N MET A 374 11.09 -18.98 -4.45
CA MET A 374 11.90 -20.18 -4.19
C MET A 374 11.15 -21.15 -3.25
N VAL A 375 10.51 -20.65 -2.18
CA VAL A 375 9.68 -21.47 -1.28
C VAL A 375 8.50 -22.12 -2.01
N LEU A 376 7.87 -21.40 -2.94
CA LEU A 376 6.78 -21.92 -3.78
C LEU A 376 7.25 -22.89 -4.88
N GLY A 377 8.56 -23.13 -5.03
CA GLY A 377 9.10 -23.94 -6.10
C GLY A 377 8.86 -23.35 -7.51
N LEU A 378 8.60 -22.02 -7.60
CA LEU A 378 8.42 -21.30 -8.86
C LEU A 378 9.76 -20.83 -9.44
N LEU A 379 10.77 -20.69 -8.60
CA LEU A 379 12.11 -20.24 -8.95
C LEU A 379 13.14 -21.16 -8.29
N ALA A 380 14.00 -21.78 -9.08
CA ALA A 380 15.09 -22.57 -8.55
C ALA A 380 16.19 -21.67 -7.93
N PRO A 381 16.71 -21.96 -6.74
CA PRO A 381 17.86 -21.25 -6.18
C PRO A 381 19.10 -21.50 -7.03
N THR A 382 20.11 -20.62 -6.94
CA THR A 382 21.43 -20.81 -7.54
C THR A 382 22.27 -21.75 -6.67
N SER A 383 22.14 -21.64 -5.36
CA SER A 383 22.69 -22.56 -4.35
C SER A 383 21.77 -22.59 -3.12
N GLY A 384 21.96 -23.56 -2.23
CA GLY A 384 21.08 -23.83 -1.11
C GLY A 384 19.84 -24.62 -1.52
N ASN A 385 18.96 -24.90 -0.55
CA ASN A 385 17.76 -25.70 -0.79
C ASN A 385 16.58 -25.26 0.07
N VAL A 386 15.38 -25.62 -0.38
CA VAL A 386 14.11 -25.50 0.37
C VAL A 386 13.59 -26.90 0.61
N VAL A 387 13.42 -27.26 1.86
CA VAL A 387 12.85 -28.54 2.28
C VAL A 387 11.42 -28.29 2.80
N PHE A 388 10.45 -29.00 2.25
CA PHE A 388 9.06 -29.02 2.69
C PHE A 388 8.73 -30.42 3.24
N ASP A 389 8.37 -30.52 4.52
CA ASP A 389 8.12 -31.78 5.22
C ASP A 389 9.19 -32.86 4.93
N GLY A 390 10.47 -32.49 5.06
CA GLY A 390 11.60 -33.42 4.89
C GLY A 390 12.00 -33.71 3.44
N LYS A 391 11.30 -33.18 2.41
CA LYS A 391 11.67 -33.32 1.00
C LYS A 391 12.14 -32.01 0.38
N ASP A 392 13.24 -32.08 -0.36
CA ASP A 392 13.76 -30.94 -1.12
C ASP A 392 12.85 -30.61 -2.31
N VAL A 393 12.31 -29.39 -2.33
CA VAL A 393 11.37 -28.89 -3.35
C VAL A 393 11.99 -28.92 -4.76
N ALA A 394 13.31 -28.75 -4.87
CA ALA A 394 14.01 -28.77 -6.16
C ALA A 394 14.12 -30.18 -6.77
N THR A 395 13.98 -31.23 -5.97
CA THR A 395 14.14 -32.63 -6.39
C THR A 395 12.83 -33.37 -6.63
N LEU A 396 11.69 -32.69 -6.39
CA LEU A 396 10.37 -33.29 -6.54
C LEU A 396 10.09 -33.73 -7.98
N ASP A 397 9.60 -34.95 -8.16
CA ASP A 397 9.09 -35.41 -9.45
C ASP A 397 7.76 -34.71 -9.82
N ARG A 398 7.23 -35.02 -11.01
CA ARG A 398 5.97 -34.39 -11.49
C ARG A 398 4.76 -34.67 -10.56
N ARG A 399 4.69 -35.86 -9.98
CA ARG A 399 3.58 -36.26 -9.09
C ARG A 399 3.74 -35.60 -7.74
N GLU A 400 4.93 -35.62 -7.19
CA GLU A 400 5.30 -34.94 -5.95
C GLU A 400 5.13 -33.41 -6.04
N THR A 401 5.53 -32.80 -7.16
CA THR A 401 5.30 -31.36 -7.44
C THR A 401 3.81 -31.02 -7.42
N LEU A 402 2.94 -31.89 -7.98
CA LEU A 402 1.51 -31.65 -7.98
C LEU A 402 0.94 -31.76 -6.56
N ALA A 403 1.39 -32.73 -5.77
CA ALA A 403 1.02 -32.88 -4.37
C ALA A 403 1.53 -31.71 -3.51
N PHE A 404 2.78 -31.27 -3.70
CA PHE A 404 3.33 -30.08 -3.05
C PHE A 404 2.48 -28.84 -3.35
N ARG A 405 2.15 -28.58 -4.63
CA ARG A 405 1.29 -27.46 -5.03
C ARG A 405 -0.14 -27.54 -4.50
N ARG A 406 -0.65 -28.70 -4.11
CA ARG A 406 -1.92 -28.82 -3.40
C ARG A 406 -1.79 -28.34 -1.96
N ARG A 407 -0.69 -28.62 -1.29
CA ARG A 407 -0.44 -28.31 0.12
C ARG A 407 0.05 -26.87 0.36
N VAL A 408 0.74 -26.28 -0.63
CA VAL A 408 1.30 -24.92 -0.54
C VAL A 408 0.66 -24.04 -1.62
N GLN A 409 -0.05 -22.99 -1.19
CA GLN A 409 -0.79 -22.10 -2.09
C GLN A 409 -0.36 -20.64 -1.94
N PRO A 410 -0.24 -19.88 -3.05
CA PRO A 410 0.10 -18.46 -2.99
C PRO A 410 -1.13 -17.57 -2.95
N ILE A 411 -1.01 -16.42 -2.23
CA ILE A 411 -1.80 -15.22 -2.43
C ILE A 411 -0.83 -14.14 -2.90
N PHE A 412 -0.92 -13.74 -4.17
CA PHE A 412 0.01 -12.80 -4.79
C PHE A 412 -0.35 -11.34 -4.53
N GLN A 413 0.63 -10.45 -4.65
CA GLN A 413 0.61 -9.03 -4.37
C GLN A 413 -0.54 -8.27 -5.07
N ASN A 414 -0.81 -8.56 -6.34
CA ASN A 414 -1.75 -7.78 -7.15
C ASN A 414 -2.95 -8.64 -7.58
N PRO A 415 -4.10 -8.54 -6.91
CA PRO A 415 -5.30 -9.28 -7.29
C PRO A 415 -5.85 -8.86 -8.67
N TYR A 416 -5.51 -7.66 -9.18
CA TYR A 416 -5.89 -7.24 -10.53
C TYR A 416 -5.15 -8.02 -11.62
N GLY A 417 -3.86 -8.34 -11.37
CA GLY A 417 -3.04 -9.08 -12.33
C GLY A 417 -3.14 -10.60 -12.21
N THR A 418 -3.64 -11.10 -11.09
CA THR A 418 -3.67 -12.55 -10.80
C THR A 418 -5.02 -13.21 -11.02
N LEU A 419 -6.09 -12.44 -11.19
CA LEU A 419 -7.42 -12.94 -11.57
C LEU A 419 -7.63 -12.69 -13.07
N ASP A 420 -7.90 -13.76 -13.83
CA ASP A 420 -8.21 -13.64 -15.26
C ASP A 420 -9.51 -12.83 -15.44
N PRO A 421 -9.47 -11.65 -16.10
CA PRO A 421 -10.65 -10.80 -16.25
C PRO A 421 -11.75 -11.42 -17.10
N MET A 422 -11.43 -12.47 -17.88
CA MET A 422 -12.39 -13.22 -18.72
C MET A 422 -13.07 -14.37 -17.98
N TYR A 423 -12.64 -14.68 -16.75
CA TYR A 423 -13.23 -15.75 -15.95
C TYR A 423 -14.22 -15.19 -14.95
N SER A 424 -15.39 -15.85 -14.84
CA SER A 424 -16.29 -15.57 -13.72
C SER A 424 -15.62 -15.96 -12.40
N ILE A 425 -16.08 -15.38 -11.31
CA ILE A 425 -15.55 -15.67 -9.96
C ILE A 425 -15.71 -17.16 -9.63
N PHE A 426 -16.82 -17.78 -10.05
CA PHE A 426 -16.99 -19.24 -9.94
C PHE A 426 -15.84 -19.99 -10.60
N ARG A 427 -15.55 -19.68 -11.88
CA ARG A 427 -14.49 -20.35 -12.64
C ARG A 427 -13.12 -20.13 -12.04
N THR A 428 -12.86 -18.93 -11.52
CA THR A 428 -11.60 -18.57 -10.87
C THR A 428 -11.35 -19.40 -9.61
N VAL A 429 -12.37 -19.59 -8.76
CA VAL A 429 -12.24 -20.36 -7.51
C VAL A 429 -12.31 -21.87 -7.78
N GLU A 430 -13.08 -22.31 -8.80
CA GLU A 430 -13.18 -23.72 -9.21
C GLU A 430 -11.89 -24.26 -9.88
N GLU A 431 -11.10 -23.38 -10.50
CA GLU A 431 -9.97 -23.75 -11.35
C GLU A 431 -8.94 -24.68 -10.67
N PRO A 432 -8.48 -24.44 -9.44
CA PRO A 432 -7.60 -25.37 -8.72
C PRO A 432 -8.25 -26.75 -8.53
N LEU A 433 -9.51 -26.82 -8.14
CA LEU A 433 -10.25 -28.07 -7.93
C LEU A 433 -10.31 -28.90 -9.22
N ARG A 434 -10.55 -28.22 -10.35
CA ARG A 434 -10.62 -28.87 -11.66
C ARG A 434 -9.24 -29.37 -12.11
N THR A 435 -8.21 -28.59 -11.89
CA THR A 435 -6.83 -28.92 -12.27
C THR A 435 -6.33 -30.13 -11.48
N HIS A 436 -6.63 -30.19 -10.19
CA HIS A 436 -6.29 -31.31 -9.32
C HIS A 436 -7.32 -32.46 -9.33
N LYS A 437 -8.37 -32.36 -10.18
CA LYS A 437 -9.42 -33.36 -10.34
C LYS A 437 -10.15 -33.70 -9.04
N VAL A 438 -10.37 -32.70 -8.19
CA VAL A 438 -11.09 -32.85 -6.91
C VAL A 438 -12.59 -32.76 -7.16
N GLY A 439 -13.31 -33.78 -6.81
CA GLY A 439 -14.78 -33.86 -6.82
C GLY A 439 -15.46 -33.80 -8.19
N SER A 440 -16.72 -34.08 -8.22
CA SER A 440 -17.64 -33.90 -9.35
C SER A 440 -17.97 -32.42 -9.57
N LYS A 441 -18.62 -32.07 -10.67
CA LYS A 441 -19.03 -30.69 -10.95
C LYS A 441 -19.96 -30.12 -9.85
N ALA A 442 -20.89 -30.94 -9.34
CA ALA A 442 -21.84 -30.53 -8.29
C ALA A 442 -21.11 -30.26 -6.95
N GLU A 443 -20.18 -31.15 -6.59
CA GLU A 443 -19.37 -31.00 -5.36
C GLU A 443 -18.46 -29.76 -5.46
N ARG A 444 -17.84 -29.50 -6.62
CA ARG A 444 -17.05 -28.29 -6.82
C ARG A 444 -17.89 -27.03 -6.70
N GLU A 445 -19.13 -27.03 -7.26
CA GLU A 445 -20.03 -25.87 -7.12
C GLU A 445 -20.41 -25.62 -5.66
N ALA A 446 -20.73 -26.68 -4.90
CA ALA A 446 -21.04 -26.58 -3.47
C ALA A 446 -19.82 -26.02 -2.69
N ARG A 447 -18.63 -26.54 -2.97
CA ARG A 447 -17.39 -26.09 -2.33
C ARG A 447 -17.03 -24.64 -2.65
N VAL A 448 -17.20 -24.20 -3.90
CA VAL A 448 -16.99 -22.78 -4.25
C VAL A 448 -17.94 -21.87 -3.48
N ARG A 449 -19.20 -22.31 -3.28
CA ARG A 449 -20.18 -21.55 -2.48
C ARG A 449 -19.76 -21.46 -1.01
N ASP A 450 -19.32 -22.55 -0.42
CA ASP A 450 -18.81 -22.61 0.95
C ASP A 450 -17.55 -21.72 1.11
N LEU A 451 -16.61 -21.79 0.17
CA LEU A 451 -15.40 -20.95 0.18
C LEU A 451 -15.72 -19.45 0.08
N LEU A 452 -16.69 -19.07 -0.73
CA LEU A 452 -17.12 -17.67 -0.80
C LEU A 452 -17.77 -17.20 0.50
N ASP A 453 -18.56 -18.07 1.14
CA ASP A 453 -19.15 -17.77 2.45
C ASP A 453 -18.06 -17.59 3.52
N LYS A 454 -17.08 -18.51 3.59
CA LYS A 454 -15.91 -18.41 4.49
C LYS A 454 -15.14 -17.10 4.35
N VAL A 455 -15.05 -16.54 3.14
CA VAL A 455 -14.41 -15.23 2.92
C VAL A 455 -15.40 -14.06 2.98
N ALA A 456 -16.59 -14.27 3.54
CA ALA A 456 -17.66 -13.28 3.69
C ALA A 456 -18.06 -12.59 2.36
N LEU A 457 -18.19 -13.39 1.28
CA LEU A 457 -18.74 -12.97 0.00
C LEU A 457 -20.05 -13.70 -0.29
N PRO A 458 -21.12 -12.99 -0.72
CA PRO A 458 -22.38 -13.64 -1.03
C PRO A 458 -22.26 -14.51 -2.29
N ALA A 459 -22.98 -15.63 -2.34
CA ALA A 459 -22.97 -16.57 -3.48
C ALA A 459 -23.33 -15.91 -4.83
N SER A 460 -24.06 -14.78 -4.81
CA SER A 460 -24.40 -14.02 -6.03
C SER A 460 -23.15 -13.51 -6.78
N VAL A 461 -22.00 -13.39 -6.10
CA VAL A 461 -20.71 -12.98 -6.68
C VAL A 461 -20.18 -14.02 -7.68
N MET A 462 -20.56 -15.29 -7.57
CA MET A 462 -20.11 -16.37 -8.46
C MET A 462 -20.26 -16.07 -9.96
N ARG A 463 -21.28 -15.31 -10.33
CA ARG A 463 -21.59 -14.98 -11.74
C ARG A 463 -20.90 -13.70 -12.23
N ARG A 464 -20.31 -12.93 -11.32
CA ARG A 464 -19.59 -11.68 -11.67
C ARG A 464 -18.21 -11.97 -12.21
N PHE A 465 -17.62 -10.93 -12.80
CA PHE A 465 -16.24 -10.91 -13.28
C PHE A 465 -15.37 -10.05 -12.35
N PRO A 466 -14.04 -10.24 -12.35
CA PRO A 466 -13.14 -9.48 -11.47
C PRO A 466 -13.27 -7.96 -11.57
N ASN A 467 -13.52 -7.41 -12.77
CA ASN A 467 -13.68 -5.98 -13.00
C ASN A 467 -14.96 -5.38 -12.37
N GLU A 468 -15.92 -6.20 -11.98
CA GLU A 468 -17.16 -5.78 -11.30
C GLU A 468 -17.03 -5.77 -9.77
N LEU A 469 -15.84 -6.11 -9.24
CA LEU A 469 -15.58 -6.23 -7.81
C LEU A 469 -14.67 -5.10 -7.31
N SER A 470 -14.85 -4.71 -6.03
CA SER A 470 -13.90 -3.84 -5.34
C SER A 470 -12.56 -4.55 -5.09
N GLY A 471 -11.49 -3.78 -4.77
CA GLY A 471 -10.18 -4.35 -4.43
C GLY A 471 -10.25 -5.38 -3.30
N GLY A 472 -10.92 -5.06 -2.20
CA GLY A 472 -11.11 -5.99 -1.08
C GLY A 472 -11.93 -7.23 -1.44
N GLN A 473 -12.95 -7.11 -2.31
CA GLN A 473 -13.69 -8.26 -2.79
C GLN A 473 -12.82 -9.16 -3.68
N ARG A 474 -11.97 -8.60 -4.55
CA ARG A 474 -11.00 -9.37 -5.36
C ARG A 474 -10.00 -10.10 -4.46
N GLN A 475 -9.53 -9.45 -3.42
CA GLN A 475 -8.61 -10.07 -2.45
C GLN A 475 -9.27 -11.26 -1.74
N ARG A 476 -10.53 -11.12 -1.32
CA ARG A 476 -11.30 -12.24 -0.74
C ARG A 476 -11.49 -13.40 -1.73
N VAL A 477 -11.68 -13.11 -3.02
CA VAL A 477 -11.71 -14.14 -4.07
C VAL A 477 -10.36 -14.83 -4.23
N ALA A 478 -9.25 -14.09 -4.19
CA ALA A 478 -7.91 -14.67 -4.24
C ALA A 478 -7.63 -15.58 -3.03
N ILE A 479 -8.07 -15.18 -1.83
CA ILE A 479 -8.02 -16.03 -0.63
C ILE A 479 -8.88 -17.28 -0.81
N ALA A 480 -10.13 -17.17 -1.27
CA ALA A 480 -11.02 -18.31 -1.52
C ALA A 480 -10.40 -19.29 -2.53
N ARG A 481 -9.76 -18.78 -3.59
CA ARG A 481 -9.03 -19.60 -4.57
C ARG A 481 -7.87 -20.36 -3.94
N ALA A 482 -7.07 -19.71 -3.10
CA ALA A 482 -5.95 -20.33 -2.41
C ALA A 482 -6.44 -21.46 -1.46
N LEU A 483 -7.56 -21.26 -0.79
CA LEU A 483 -8.14 -22.25 0.14
C LEU A 483 -8.85 -23.42 -0.57
N ALA A 484 -9.05 -23.36 -1.89
CA ALA A 484 -9.84 -24.35 -2.62
C ALA A 484 -9.33 -25.80 -2.45
N LEU A 485 -8.01 -25.97 -2.36
CA LEU A 485 -7.36 -27.28 -2.21
C LEU A 485 -7.09 -27.69 -0.76
N GLN A 486 -7.59 -26.93 0.24
CA GLN A 486 -7.29 -27.10 1.67
C GLN A 486 -5.77 -27.18 1.92
N PRO A 487 -5.04 -26.11 1.65
CA PRO A 487 -3.60 -26.11 1.84
C PRO A 487 -3.24 -26.15 3.32
N GLU A 488 -2.04 -26.62 3.64
CA GLU A 488 -1.43 -26.55 4.97
C GLU A 488 -0.69 -25.23 5.15
N MET A 489 -0.15 -24.71 4.05
CA MET A 489 0.62 -23.47 4.05
C MET A 489 0.14 -22.52 2.97
N VAL A 490 0.07 -21.24 3.33
CA VAL A 490 -0.21 -20.14 2.39
C VAL A 490 0.93 -19.14 2.42
N VAL A 491 1.48 -18.83 1.25
CA VAL A 491 2.48 -17.78 1.07
C VAL A 491 1.75 -16.51 0.63
N CYS A 492 1.71 -15.51 1.51
CA CYS A 492 1.06 -14.23 1.28
C CYS A 492 2.12 -13.20 0.84
N ASP A 493 2.20 -12.89 -0.45
CA ASP A 493 3.12 -11.88 -0.97
C ASP A 493 2.39 -10.54 -1.10
N GLU A 494 2.62 -9.63 -0.16
CA GLU A 494 2.00 -8.30 -0.05
C GLU A 494 0.46 -8.32 -0.18
N ALA A 495 -0.18 -9.30 0.45
CA ALA A 495 -1.61 -9.59 0.28
C ALA A 495 -2.55 -8.45 0.71
N VAL A 496 -2.08 -7.43 1.41
CA VAL A 496 -2.90 -6.31 1.92
C VAL A 496 -2.38 -4.91 1.56
N SER A 497 -1.24 -4.80 0.87
CA SER A 497 -0.55 -3.53 0.62
C SER A 497 -1.33 -2.52 -0.25
N ALA A 498 -2.23 -3.01 -1.13
CA ALA A 498 -3.02 -2.16 -2.03
C ALA A 498 -4.44 -1.87 -1.53
N LEU A 499 -4.72 -2.13 -0.25
CA LEU A 499 -6.04 -1.99 0.35
C LEU A 499 -6.09 -0.78 1.28
N ASP A 500 -7.27 -0.13 1.36
CA ASP A 500 -7.50 0.88 2.39
C ASP A 500 -7.54 0.27 3.80
N VAL A 501 -7.31 1.11 4.80
CA VAL A 501 -7.11 0.71 6.21
C VAL A 501 -8.23 -0.20 6.74
N LEU A 502 -9.51 0.10 6.44
CA LEU A 502 -10.63 -0.71 6.95
C LEU A 502 -10.72 -2.06 6.24
N VAL A 503 -10.47 -2.10 4.94
CA VAL A 503 -10.45 -3.36 4.19
C VAL A 503 -9.22 -4.20 4.57
N GLN A 504 -8.08 -3.57 4.77
CA GLN A 504 -6.86 -4.22 5.26
C GLN A 504 -7.10 -4.89 6.62
N ASP A 505 -7.71 -4.17 7.57
CA ASP A 505 -8.09 -4.68 8.88
C ASP A 505 -9.03 -5.90 8.79
N GLN A 506 -10.04 -5.83 7.91
CA GLN A 506 -10.96 -6.93 7.67
C GLN A 506 -10.28 -8.16 7.05
N ILE A 507 -9.31 -7.98 6.16
CA ILE A 507 -8.57 -9.10 5.54
C ILE A 507 -7.61 -9.73 6.57
N LEU A 508 -6.93 -8.94 7.39
CA LEU A 508 -6.06 -9.45 8.46
C LEU A 508 -6.86 -10.25 9.49
N THR A 509 -8.05 -9.75 9.88
CA THR A 509 -8.97 -10.48 10.74
C THR A 509 -9.38 -11.81 10.10
N LEU A 510 -9.81 -11.78 8.85
CA LEU A 510 -10.19 -12.99 8.10
C LEU A 510 -9.04 -14.01 8.04
N LEU A 511 -7.80 -13.59 7.78
CA LEU A 511 -6.64 -14.49 7.73
C LEU A 511 -6.36 -15.12 9.10
N ASN A 512 -6.48 -14.36 10.19
CA ASN A 512 -6.34 -14.89 11.55
C ASN A 512 -7.44 -15.91 11.89
N ASP A 513 -8.70 -15.61 11.53
CA ASP A 513 -9.84 -16.51 11.77
C ASP A 513 -9.68 -17.82 10.98
N LEU A 514 -9.27 -17.73 9.71
CA LEU A 514 -8.99 -18.89 8.86
C LEU A 514 -7.79 -19.71 9.37
N GLN A 515 -6.77 -19.05 9.93
CA GLN A 515 -5.65 -19.74 10.55
C GLN A 515 -6.13 -20.57 11.77
N ALA A 516 -6.96 -19.96 12.62
CA ALA A 516 -7.51 -20.63 13.79
C ALA A 516 -8.46 -21.78 13.42
N GLU A 517 -9.32 -21.60 12.40
CA GLU A 517 -10.30 -22.60 11.97
C GLU A 517 -9.67 -23.79 11.23
N LEU A 518 -8.66 -23.52 10.39
CA LEU A 518 -8.12 -24.50 9.44
C LEU A 518 -6.69 -24.97 9.78
N GLY A 519 -6.08 -24.49 10.87
CA GLY A 519 -4.71 -24.83 11.26
C GLY A 519 -3.64 -24.36 10.26
N LEU A 520 -3.88 -23.25 9.53
CA LEU A 520 -3.01 -22.80 8.44
C LEU A 520 -1.65 -22.30 8.95
N THR A 521 -0.62 -22.55 8.17
CA THR A 521 0.70 -21.93 8.33
C THR A 521 0.86 -20.80 7.34
N TYR A 522 1.32 -19.62 7.76
CA TYR A 522 1.56 -18.49 6.86
C TYR A 522 3.04 -18.14 6.74
N LEU A 523 3.48 -17.93 5.51
CA LEU A 523 4.66 -17.12 5.20
C LEU A 523 4.17 -15.77 4.66
N PHE A 524 4.31 -14.72 5.46
CA PHE A 524 3.71 -13.41 5.18
C PHE A 524 4.77 -12.40 4.78
N ILE A 525 4.75 -11.95 3.53
CA ILE A 525 5.70 -10.97 3.00
C ILE A 525 5.02 -9.61 2.97
N THR A 526 5.65 -8.61 3.57
CA THR A 526 5.18 -7.22 3.56
C THR A 526 6.33 -6.26 3.79
N HIS A 527 6.15 -5.02 3.41
CA HIS A 527 7.01 -3.91 3.81
C HIS A 527 6.44 -3.12 5.00
N ASP A 528 5.20 -3.42 5.41
CA ASP A 528 4.50 -2.73 6.50
C ASP A 528 4.69 -3.48 7.83
N LEU A 529 5.58 -2.96 8.68
CA LEU A 529 5.85 -3.51 10.01
C LEU A 529 4.66 -3.39 10.96
N ALA A 530 3.80 -2.38 10.81
CA ALA A 530 2.62 -2.23 11.65
C ALA A 530 1.59 -3.36 11.39
N VAL A 531 1.51 -3.85 10.15
CA VAL A 531 0.76 -5.07 9.79
C VAL A 531 1.38 -6.31 10.42
N VAL A 532 2.71 -6.44 10.35
CA VAL A 532 3.43 -7.59 10.94
C VAL A 532 3.11 -7.75 12.41
N ARG A 533 3.09 -6.67 13.17
CA ARG A 533 2.77 -6.68 14.60
C ARG A 533 1.38 -7.26 14.91
N GLN A 534 0.45 -7.20 13.97
CA GLN A 534 -0.92 -7.71 14.14
C GLN A 534 -1.06 -9.21 13.82
N ILE A 535 -0.20 -9.78 12.96
CA ILE A 535 -0.41 -11.13 12.44
C ILE A 535 0.77 -12.10 12.71
N ALA A 536 2.03 -11.61 12.74
CA ALA A 536 3.20 -12.49 12.75
C ALA A 536 3.61 -13.02 14.12
N ASP A 537 4.11 -14.27 14.17
CA ASP A 537 4.76 -14.89 15.33
C ASP A 537 6.25 -14.58 15.34
N ASP A 538 6.89 -14.83 14.22
CA ASP A 538 8.31 -14.64 13.99
C ASP A 538 8.53 -13.67 12.85
N VAL A 539 9.59 -12.89 12.92
CA VAL A 539 9.94 -11.88 11.92
C VAL A 539 11.36 -12.11 11.40
N LEU A 540 11.49 -12.10 10.09
CA LEU A 540 12.75 -12.11 9.36
C LEU A 540 12.91 -10.75 8.69
N VAL A 541 13.89 -9.97 9.13
CA VAL A 541 14.19 -8.67 8.52
C VAL A 541 15.25 -8.86 7.45
N MET A 542 14.91 -8.50 6.19
CA MET A 542 15.79 -8.63 5.03
C MET A 542 16.30 -7.27 4.55
N SER A 543 17.58 -7.20 4.27
CA SER A 543 18.25 -6.06 3.64
C SER A 543 19.25 -6.56 2.61
N ALA A 544 19.28 -5.93 1.42
CA ALA A 544 20.25 -6.22 0.36
C ALA A 544 20.45 -7.73 0.05
N GLY A 545 19.37 -8.50 0.06
CA GLY A 545 19.38 -9.94 -0.24
C GLY A 545 19.66 -10.86 0.94
N ALA A 546 20.01 -10.35 2.11
CA ALA A 546 20.34 -11.16 3.30
C ALA A 546 19.35 -10.94 4.45
N ILE A 547 19.21 -11.93 5.34
CA ILE A 547 18.52 -11.77 6.63
C ILE A 547 19.48 -11.07 7.59
N VAL A 548 19.12 -9.88 8.04
CA VAL A 548 19.91 -9.09 9.00
C VAL A 548 19.48 -9.34 10.44
N GLU A 549 18.16 -9.59 10.66
CA GLU A 549 17.65 -9.92 11.99
C GLU A 549 16.57 -11.01 11.89
N LYS A 550 16.58 -11.93 12.86
CA LYS A 550 15.57 -12.97 13.02
C LYS A 550 15.23 -13.10 14.49
N ALA A 551 13.97 -12.82 14.83
CA ALA A 551 13.48 -12.91 16.20
C ALA A 551 11.96 -13.04 16.25
N THR A 552 11.39 -13.21 17.44
CA THR A 552 9.95 -13.12 17.66
C THR A 552 9.47 -11.70 17.40
N THR A 553 8.20 -11.56 17.05
CA THR A 553 7.59 -10.23 16.81
C THR A 553 7.83 -9.29 17.99
N ASP A 554 7.64 -9.77 19.23
CA ASP A 554 7.83 -8.95 20.42
C ASP A 554 9.29 -8.47 20.60
N GLU A 555 10.28 -9.31 20.30
CA GLU A 555 11.70 -8.93 20.36
C GLU A 555 12.05 -7.87 19.30
N VAL A 556 11.62 -8.07 18.04
CA VAL A 556 11.90 -7.12 16.95
C VAL A 556 11.32 -5.74 17.26
N PHE A 557 10.11 -5.66 17.83
CA PHE A 557 9.45 -4.39 18.10
C PHE A 557 9.88 -3.71 19.39
N ASN A 558 10.20 -4.48 20.44
CA ASN A 558 10.50 -3.92 21.75
C ASN A 558 12.00 -3.80 22.01
N SER A 559 12.83 -4.61 21.35
CA SER A 559 14.28 -4.68 21.59
C SER A 559 15.04 -5.03 20.30
N PRO A 560 14.90 -4.23 19.22
CA PRO A 560 15.58 -4.50 17.94
C PRO A 560 17.10 -4.45 18.13
N ARG A 561 17.79 -5.46 17.63
CA ARG A 561 19.24 -5.61 17.79
C ARG A 561 20.00 -4.86 16.71
N GLU A 562 19.49 -4.94 15.46
CA GLU A 562 20.14 -4.39 14.29
C GLU A 562 19.77 -2.91 14.05
N GLU A 563 20.74 -2.11 13.63
CA GLU A 563 20.53 -0.69 13.30
C GLU A 563 19.51 -0.52 12.16
N TYR A 564 19.56 -1.41 11.18
CA TYR A 564 18.62 -1.38 10.06
C TYR A 564 17.16 -1.62 10.52
N THR A 565 16.95 -2.57 11.43
CA THR A 565 15.61 -2.82 12.01
C THR A 565 15.11 -1.59 12.77
N ARG A 566 15.97 -0.91 13.53
CA ARG A 566 15.62 0.35 14.22
C ARG A 566 15.21 1.43 13.22
N LYS A 567 15.99 1.61 12.15
CA LYS A 567 15.65 2.56 11.07
C LYS A 567 14.31 2.27 10.41
N LEU A 568 13.98 0.99 10.18
CA LEU A 568 12.68 0.59 9.63
C LEU A 568 11.53 0.91 10.59
N LEU A 569 11.71 0.65 11.88
CA LEU A 569 10.70 0.95 12.91
C LEU A 569 10.49 2.46 13.08
N ASP A 570 11.57 3.22 13.08
CA ASP A 570 11.54 4.68 13.17
C ASP A 570 10.88 5.32 11.93
N ALA A 571 10.93 4.64 10.78
CA ALA A 571 10.33 5.14 9.54
C ALA A 571 8.81 4.95 9.47
N ILE A 572 8.20 4.20 10.39
CA ILE A 572 6.75 3.99 10.41
C ILE A 572 6.03 5.31 10.73
N PRO A 573 5.13 5.81 9.86
CA PRO A 573 4.40 7.04 10.11
C PRO A 573 3.53 6.94 11.38
N GLY A 574 3.51 7.98 12.20
CA GLY A 574 2.72 8.01 13.43
C GLY A 574 3.20 7.07 14.53
N GLY A 575 4.38 6.46 14.42
CA GLY A 575 4.90 5.46 15.36
C GLY A 575 4.99 5.96 16.80
N SER A 576 5.23 7.27 17.01
CA SER A 576 5.27 7.93 18.32
C SER A 576 3.90 8.47 18.77
N ILE A 577 2.89 8.47 17.90
CA ILE A 577 1.57 9.06 18.15
C ILE A 577 0.59 7.97 18.58
N ARG A 578 -0.05 8.13 19.74
CA ARG A 578 -1.13 7.25 20.16
C ARG A 578 -2.42 7.66 19.46
N LEU A 579 -2.94 6.81 18.60
CA LEU A 579 -4.23 6.96 17.94
C LEU A 579 -5.32 6.36 18.83
N GLY A 580 -6.46 7.06 18.98
CA GLY A 580 -7.63 6.53 19.70
C GLY A 580 -7.43 6.37 21.22
N ALA A 581 -6.72 7.27 21.87
CA ALA A 581 -6.47 7.25 23.31
C ALA A 581 -7.71 7.61 24.14
#